data_6a1978c3cb5c120aea701952a64168bd
#
_entry.id   6a1978c3cb5c120aea701952a64168bd
#
_cell.length_a   1.000
_cell.length_b   1.000
_cell.length_c   1.000
_cell.angle_alpha   90.00
_cell.angle_beta   90.00
_cell.angle_gamma   90.00
#
_symmetry.space_group_name_H-M   'P 1'
#
loop_
_entity.id
_entity.type
_entity.pdbx_description
1 polymer ?
#
loop_
_entity_poly.entity_id
_entity_poly.type
_entity_poly.pdbx_seq_one_letter_code
_entity_poly.pdbx_strand_id
1 'polypeptide(L)'
;MANENLQGVKVAILVEDGFEQVELTEPRKALEQAGAETQIVSPKSHTVRGWNFTEWGDEFPVDVALDRTEPEDFDALHLPGGVMNPDALRMQPKAVEFTKAFFDSGKPVAVICHGPWTVIEAGAARGRRIASWPSLKTDLRTPAPSGWIRKW
;
A
#
# COMPACT_ATOMS: atom_id res chain seq x y z
N MET A 1 9.61 22.65 -14.82
CA MET A 1 8.98 21.50 -14.18
C MET A 1 7.51 21.53 -14.57
N ALA A 2 7.01 20.47 -15.14
CA ALA A 2 5.60 20.38 -15.46
C ALA A 2 4.81 20.53 -14.15
N ASN A 3 3.93 21.53 -14.13
CA ASN A 3 2.95 21.70 -13.06
C ASN A 3 1.92 20.57 -13.26
N GLU A 4 2.21 19.37 -12.76
CA GLU A 4 1.29 18.27 -12.83
C GLU A 4 0.10 18.61 -11.93
N ASN A 5 -0.99 18.96 -12.57
CA ASN A 5 -2.24 19.23 -11.89
C ASN A 5 -2.99 17.92 -11.70
N LEU A 6 -3.05 17.44 -10.46
CA LEU A 6 -3.79 16.23 -10.06
C LEU A 6 -5.19 16.55 -9.53
N GLN A 7 -5.75 17.68 -9.90
CA GLN A 7 -7.12 18.04 -9.51
C GLN A 7 -8.13 16.99 -9.96
N GLY A 8 -8.97 16.52 -9.02
CA GLY A 8 -9.96 15.48 -9.27
C GLY A 8 -9.42 14.05 -9.18
N VAL A 9 -8.10 13.86 -9.00
CA VAL A 9 -7.49 12.55 -8.77
C VAL A 9 -7.64 12.16 -7.31
N LYS A 10 -8.17 10.98 -7.05
CA LYS A 10 -8.37 10.43 -5.71
C LYS A 10 -7.45 9.24 -5.48
N VAL A 11 -6.60 9.32 -4.45
CA VAL A 11 -5.57 8.32 -4.15
C VAL A 11 -5.89 7.62 -2.83
N ALA A 12 -6.02 6.29 -2.87
CA ALA A 12 -6.06 5.47 -1.67
C ALA A 12 -4.63 5.26 -1.14
N ILE A 13 -4.42 5.46 0.14
CA ILE A 13 -3.20 5.07 0.86
C ILE A 13 -3.57 3.92 1.78
N LEU A 14 -3.26 2.69 1.38
CA LEU A 14 -3.63 1.48 2.11
C LEU A 14 -2.57 1.13 3.13
N VAL A 15 -2.93 1.15 4.41
CA VAL A 15 -2.01 0.89 5.52
C VAL A 15 -2.67 0.16 6.69
N GLU A 16 -1.85 -0.58 7.42
CA GLU A 16 -2.05 -1.12 8.76
C GLU A 16 -1.02 -0.46 9.70
N ASP A 17 -1.04 -0.75 10.99
CA ASP A 17 -0.03 -0.24 11.92
C ASP A 17 1.41 -0.64 11.52
N GLY A 18 2.37 0.20 11.88
CA GLY A 18 3.79 -0.06 11.65
C GLY A 18 4.26 0.22 10.23
N PHE A 19 3.52 1.03 9.45
CA PHE A 19 4.05 1.57 8.21
C PHE A 19 5.18 2.56 8.52
N GLU A 20 6.21 2.61 7.69
CA GLU A 20 7.24 3.65 7.83
C GLU A 20 6.61 5.01 7.61
N GLN A 21 6.63 5.85 8.65
CA GLN A 21 5.85 7.09 8.70
C GLN A 21 6.15 8.05 7.55
N VAL A 22 7.42 8.22 7.23
CA VAL A 22 7.86 9.13 6.16
C VAL A 22 7.37 8.66 4.78
N GLU A 23 7.18 7.37 4.60
CA GLU A 23 6.69 6.77 3.34
C GLU A 23 5.19 6.98 3.11
N LEU A 24 4.47 7.40 4.13
CA LEU A 24 3.10 7.89 4.02
C LEU A 24 3.09 9.42 3.91
N THR A 25 3.76 10.11 4.84
CA THR A 25 3.59 11.56 5.01
C THR A 25 4.15 12.36 3.85
N GLU A 26 5.34 12.03 3.33
CA GLU A 26 5.95 12.79 2.25
C GLU A 26 5.24 12.58 0.90
N PRO A 27 4.91 11.34 0.46
CA PRO A 27 4.10 11.17 -0.75
C PRO A 27 2.71 11.80 -0.64
N ARG A 28 2.03 11.66 0.51
CA ARG A 28 0.74 12.30 0.76
C ARG A 28 0.83 13.81 0.55
N LYS A 29 1.79 14.45 1.20
CA LYS A 29 2.02 15.90 1.08
C LYS A 29 2.28 16.32 -0.38
N ALA A 30 3.10 15.58 -1.10
CA ALA A 30 3.41 15.89 -2.49
C ALA A 30 2.17 15.75 -3.40
N LEU A 31 1.38 14.71 -3.22
CA LEU A 31 0.13 14.47 -3.96
C LEU A 31 -0.90 15.58 -3.68
N GLU A 32 -1.10 15.95 -2.43
CA GLU A 32 -2.02 17.02 -2.02
C GLU A 32 -1.57 18.39 -2.53
N GLN A 33 -0.26 18.67 -2.52
CA GLN A 33 0.30 19.89 -3.12
C GLN A 33 0.10 19.96 -4.64
N ALA A 34 0.07 18.80 -5.31
CA ALA A 34 -0.25 18.71 -6.73
C ALA A 34 -1.77 18.75 -7.02
N GLY A 35 -2.62 18.81 -5.99
CA GLY A 35 -4.07 18.94 -6.10
C GLY A 35 -4.86 17.63 -6.00
N ALA A 36 -4.22 16.49 -5.72
CA ALA A 36 -4.92 15.23 -5.50
C ALA A 36 -5.63 15.22 -4.14
N GLU A 37 -6.72 14.46 -4.06
CA GLU A 37 -7.33 14.06 -2.80
C GLU A 37 -6.71 12.75 -2.35
N THR A 38 -6.27 12.66 -1.09
CA THR A 38 -5.74 11.42 -0.52
C THR A 38 -6.61 10.93 0.61
N GLN A 39 -6.79 9.62 0.71
CA GLN A 39 -7.49 8.98 1.82
C GLN A 39 -6.70 7.82 2.39
N ILE A 40 -6.53 7.80 3.71
CA ILE A 40 -6.00 6.64 4.44
C ILE A 40 -7.09 5.59 4.51
N VAL A 41 -6.84 4.47 3.85
CA VAL A 41 -7.69 3.27 3.85
C VAL A 41 -7.01 2.21 4.73
N SER A 42 -7.76 1.59 5.62
CA SER A 42 -7.21 0.57 6.52
C SER A 42 -8.24 -0.51 6.86
N PRO A 43 -7.80 -1.74 7.13
CA PRO A 43 -8.64 -2.73 7.83
C PRO A 43 -9.13 -2.26 9.20
N LYS A 44 -8.42 -1.34 9.84
CA LYS A 44 -8.83 -0.67 11.09
C LYS A 44 -9.86 0.44 10.80
N SER A 45 -10.65 0.78 11.79
CA SER A 45 -11.76 1.74 11.64
C SER A 45 -11.51 3.12 12.25
N HIS A 46 -10.47 3.28 13.07
CA HIS A 46 -10.26 4.53 13.82
C HIS A 46 -8.93 5.21 13.51
N THR A 47 -7.83 4.62 13.97
CA THR A 47 -6.48 5.15 13.80
C THR A 47 -5.52 4.05 13.37
N VAL A 48 -4.47 4.46 12.66
CA VAL A 48 -3.27 3.67 12.38
C VAL A 48 -2.06 4.40 12.92
N ARG A 49 -1.06 3.66 13.36
CA ARG A 49 0.16 4.23 13.93
C ARG A 49 1.36 3.97 13.06
N GLY A 50 2.10 5.02 12.75
CA GLY A 50 3.33 4.93 12.00
C GLY A 50 4.48 4.35 12.82
N TRP A 51 5.48 3.81 12.12
CA TRP A 51 6.78 3.47 12.65
C TRP A 51 7.78 4.55 12.19
N ASN A 52 8.56 5.09 13.09
CA ASN A 52 9.51 6.16 12.81
C ASN A 52 10.94 5.66 13.02
N PHE A 53 11.51 5.01 12.01
CA PHE A 53 12.84 4.41 11.96
C PHE A 53 13.11 3.35 13.04
N THR A 54 13.08 3.73 14.31
CA THR A 54 13.47 2.90 15.47
C THR A 54 12.45 2.86 16.59
N GLU A 55 11.36 3.62 16.46
CA GLU A 55 10.34 3.76 17.50
C GLU A 55 8.96 3.99 16.90
N TRP A 56 7.93 3.84 17.70
CA TRP A 56 6.59 4.19 17.30
C TRP A 56 6.47 5.69 17.04
N GLY A 57 5.91 6.03 15.88
CA GLY A 57 5.63 7.39 15.47
C GLY A 57 4.22 7.86 15.84
N ASP A 58 3.69 8.76 15.02
CA ASP A 58 2.41 9.40 15.21
C ASP A 58 1.24 8.48 14.89
N GLU A 59 0.06 8.83 15.41
CA GLU A 59 -1.21 8.25 15.03
C GLU A 59 -1.88 9.09 13.94
N PHE A 60 -2.49 8.40 12.99
CA PHE A 60 -3.22 9.00 11.87
C PHE A 60 -4.65 8.50 11.85
N PRO A 61 -5.64 9.38 11.68
CA PRO A 61 -7.02 8.93 11.53
C PRO A 61 -7.17 8.12 10.24
N VAL A 62 -7.93 7.04 10.31
CA VAL A 62 -8.38 6.30 9.13
C VAL A 62 -9.51 7.11 8.49
N ASP A 63 -9.33 7.54 7.24
CA ASP A 63 -10.33 8.31 6.51
C ASP A 63 -11.52 7.44 6.11
N VAL A 64 -11.24 6.19 5.69
CA VAL A 64 -12.27 5.22 5.38
C VAL A 64 -11.80 3.80 5.71
N ALA A 65 -12.64 3.04 6.41
CA ALA A 65 -12.36 1.64 6.67
C ALA A 65 -12.48 0.82 5.38
N LEU A 66 -11.57 -0.15 5.20
CA LEU A 66 -11.47 -0.97 4.00
C LEU A 66 -12.76 -1.76 3.68
N ASP A 67 -13.58 -2.06 4.68
CA ASP A 67 -14.86 -2.73 4.52
C ASP A 67 -16.01 -1.81 4.05
N ARG A 68 -15.74 -0.51 3.94
CA ARG A 68 -16.71 0.53 3.57
C ARG A 68 -16.35 1.27 2.29
N THR A 69 -15.38 0.79 1.55
CA THR A 69 -14.95 1.40 0.28
C THR A 69 -14.57 0.34 -0.73
N GLU A 70 -14.63 0.70 -1.99
CA GLU A 70 -14.29 -0.17 -3.10
C GLU A 70 -13.13 0.45 -3.92
N PRO A 71 -12.36 -0.37 -4.66
CA PRO A 71 -11.25 0.14 -5.50
C PRO A 71 -11.71 1.15 -6.57
N GLU A 72 -12.98 1.07 -6.97
CA GLU A 72 -13.61 1.96 -7.94
C GLU A 72 -13.75 3.40 -7.44
N ASP A 73 -13.74 3.60 -6.12
CA ASP A 73 -13.83 4.92 -5.49
C ASP A 73 -12.55 5.75 -5.67
N PHE A 74 -11.49 5.15 -6.20
CA PHE A 74 -10.16 5.77 -6.33
C PHE A 74 -9.57 5.62 -7.73
N ASP A 75 -8.69 6.58 -8.08
CA ASP A 75 -7.98 6.60 -9.36
C ASP A 75 -6.58 5.97 -9.26
N ALA A 76 -6.00 5.94 -8.08
CA ALA A 76 -4.66 5.39 -7.84
C ALA A 76 -4.53 4.81 -6.43
N LEU A 77 -3.51 3.96 -6.25
CA LEU A 77 -3.16 3.33 -4.98
C LEU A 77 -1.72 3.66 -4.58
N HIS A 78 -1.52 4.02 -3.33
CA HIS A 78 -0.21 4.12 -2.69
C HIS A 78 -0.07 3.07 -1.58
N LEU A 79 1.03 2.31 -1.61
CA LEU A 79 1.37 1.28 -0.63
C LEU A 79 2.68 1.66 0.08
N PRO A 80 2.62 2.34 1.24
CA PRO A 80 3.77 2.53 2.11
C PRO A 80 4.37 1.21 2.57
N GLY A 81 5.64 1.24 2.94
CA GLY A 81 6.34 0.09 3.47
C GLY A 81 6.34 0.03 5.00
N GLY A 82 7.52 0.01 5.61
CA GLY A 82 7.74 -0.58 6.91
C GLY A 82 7.68 -2.11 6.79
N VAL A 83 7.98 -2.83 7.83
CA VAL A 83 7.93 -4.31 7.82
C VAL A 83 6.57 -4.79 8.32
N MET A 84 6.09 -4.27 9.44
CA MET A 84 4.85 -4.73 10.09
C MET A 84 3.60 -4.48 9.24
N ASN A 85 3.51 -3.31 8.62
CA ASN A 85 2.36 -2.91 7.82
C ASN A 85 2.09 -3.85 6.63
N PRO A 86 3.00 -4.06 5.68
CA PRO A 86 2.72 -4.96 4.56
C PRO A 86 2.64 -6.43 4.99
N ASP A 87 3.30 -6.83 6.08
CA ASP A 87 3.15 -8.17 6.64
C ASP A 87 1.73 -8.40 7.17
N ALA A 88 1.16 -7.41 7.87
CA ALA A 88 -0.23 -7.46 8.32
C ALA A 88 -1.22 -7.40 7.15
N LEU A 89 -1.01 -6.49 6.19
CA LEU A 89 -1.91 -6.33 5.03
C LEU A 89 -2.00 -7.60 4.18
N ARG A 90 -0.88 -8.29 3.95
CA ARG A 90 -0.87 -9.53 3.14
C ARG A 90 -1.67 -10.67 3.78
N MET A 91 -1.93 -10.61 5.08
CA MET A 91 -2.77 -11.55 5.83
C MET A 91 -4.26 -11.22 5.78
N GLN A 92 -4.63 -10.07 5.22
CA GLN A 92 -6.01 -9.59 5.11
C GLN A 92 -6.53 -9.82 3.68
N PRO A 93 -7.41 -10.81 3.44
CA PRO A 93 -7.89 -11.12 2.08
C PRO A 93 -8.46 -9.89 1.36
N LYS A 94 -9.24 -9.06 2.06
CA LYS A 94 -9.82 -7.85 1.46
C LYS A 94 -8.77 -6.81 1.05
N ALA A 95 -7.68 -6.67 1.81
CA ALA A 95 -6.58 -5.77 1.43
C ALA A 95 -5.83 -6.28 0.19
N VAL A 96 -5.66 -7.59 0.09
CA VAL A 96 -5.06 -8.26 -1.08
C VAL A 96 -5.94 -8.10 -2.31
N GLU A 97 -7.24 -8.35 -2.18
CA GLU A 97 -8.23 -8.16 -3.28
C GLU A 97 -8.33 -6.70 -3.72
N PHE A 98 -8.37 -5.76 -2.76
CA PHE A 98 -8.36 -4.34 -3.03
C PHE A 98 -7.13 -3.93 -3.84
N THR A 99 -5.94 -4.37 -3.40
CA THR A 99 -4.68 -4.12 -4.13
C THR A 99 -4.73 -4.71 -5.54
N LYS A 100 -5.15 -5.98 -5.66
CA LYS A 100 -5.24 -6.68 -6.96
C LYS A 100 -6.11 -5.93 -7.96
N ALA A 101 -7.24 -5.38 -7.52
CA ALA A 101 -8.18 -4.68 -8.38
C ALA A 101 -7.58 -3.46 -9.09
N PHE A 102 -6.64 -2.73 -8.46
CA PHE A 102 -5.92 -1.64 -9.11
C PHE A 102 -5.04 -2.13 -10.25
N PHE A 103 -4.36 -3.25 -10.07
CA PHE A 103 -3.55 -3.86 -11.13
C PHE A 103 -4.42 -4.39 -12.27
N ASP A 104 -5.51 -5.06 -11.96
CA ASP A 104 -6.43 -5.63 -12.95
C ASP A 104 -7.11 -4.53 -13.79
N SER A 105 -7.42 -3.39 -13.18
CA SER A 105 -8.02 -2.24 -13.88
C SER A 105 -7.00 -1.32 -14.55
N GLY A 106 -5.71 -1.59 -14.40
CA GLY A 106 -4.64 -0.76 -14.98
C GLY A 106 -4.46 0.60 -14.33
N LYS A 107 -5.00 0.81 -13.13
CA LYS A 107 -4.82 2.04 -12.37
C LYS A 107 -3.39 2.16 -11.84
N PRO A 108 -2.84 3.38 -11.71
CA PRO A 108 -1.51 3.59 -11.14
C PRO A 108 -1.39 3.03 -9.72
N VAL A 109 -0.28 2.34 -9.46
CA VAL A 109 0.08 1.86 -8.11
C VAL A 109 1.51 2.31 -7.80
N ALA A 110 1.65 3.12 -6.76
CA ALA A 110 2.95 3.47 -6.19
C ALA A 110 3.23 2.58 -4.99
N VAL A 111 4.38 1.92 -5.00
CA VAL A 111 4.78 0.99 -3.93
C VAL A 111 6.23 1.23 -3.55
N ILE A 112 6.52 1.23 -2.25
CA ILE A 112 7.85 1.54 -1.73
C ILE A 112 8.28 0.54 -0.66
N CYS A 113 9.60 0.35 -0.50
CA CYS A 113 10.25 -0.39 0.57
C CYS A 113 9.78 -1.85 0.64
N HIS A 114 9.08 -2.25 1.71
CA HIS A 114 8.48 -3.58 1.88
C HIS A 114 7.03 -3.66 1.38
N GLY A 115 6.45 -2.57 0.90
CA GLY A 115 5.12 -2.55 0.28
C GLY A 115 4.89 -3.63 -0.79
N PRO A 116 5.90 -4.04 -1.59
CA PRO A 116 5.75 -5.11 -2.57
C PRO A 116 5.32 -6.47 -2.01
N TRP A 117 5.41 -6.74 -0.72
CA TRP A 117 4.85 -7.98 -0.15
C TRP A 117 3.34 -8.09 -0.39
N THR A 118 2.61 -6.99 -0.27
CA THR A 118 1.18 -6.97 -0.59
C THR A 118 0.93 -7.21 -2.07
N VAL A 119 1.78 -6.67 -2.95
CA VAL A 119 1.72 -6.88 -4.40
C VAL A 119 2.00 -8.34 -4.78
N ILE A 120 2.97 -8.97 -4.11
CA ILE A 120 3.30 -10.39 -4.29
C ILE A 120 2.10 -11.26 -3.90
N GLU A 121 1.50 -11.01 -2.73
CA GLU A 121 0.33 -11.75 -2.25
C GLU A 121 -0.88 -11.60 -3.19
N ALA A 122 -1.06 -10.40 -3.78
CA ALA A 122 -2.08 -10.16 -4.80
C ALA A 122 -1.80 -10.86 -6.15
N GLY A 123 -0.65 -11.53 -6.30
CA GLY A 123 -0.26 -12.18 -7.55
C GLY A 123 0.08 -11.20 -8.68
N ALA A 124 0.26 -9.91 -8.35
CA ALA A 124 0.43 -8.83 -9.33
C ALA A 124 1.89 -8.49 -9.65
N ALA A 125 2.87 -9.14 -9.01
CA ALA A 125 4.29 -8.83 -9.21
C ALA A 125 4.87 -9.44 -10.50
N ARG A 126 4.31 -10.56 -10.98
CA ARG A 126 4.84 -11.29 -12.13
C ARG A 126 4.84 -10.44 -13.40
N GLY A 127 5.96 -10.43 -14.12
CA GLY A 127 6.13 -9.73 -15.39
C GLY A 127 6.27 -8.21 -15.24
N ARG A 128 6.40 -7.69 -14.02
CA ARG A 128 6.54 -6.26 -13.75
C ARG A 128 7.95 -5.91 -13.27
N ARG A 129 8.35 -4.69 -13.53
CA ARG A 129 9.55 -4.08 -12.95
C ARG A 129 9.12 -3.37 -11.67
N ILE A 130 9.61 -3.83 -10.53
CA ILE A 130 9.21 -3.32 -9.21
C ILE A 130 10.47 -2.93 -8.46
N ALA A 131 10.50 -1.71 -7.93
CA ALA A 131 11.48 -1.30 -6.94
C ALA A 131 11.04 -1.79 -5.56
N SER A 132 12.01 -2.19 -4.74
CA SER A 132 11.74 -2.67 -3.38
C SER A 132 12.91 -2.43 -2.45
N TRP A 133 12.68 -2.62 -1.17
CA TRP A 133 13.78 -2.81 -0.24
C TRP A 133 14.64 -4.02 -0.67
N PRO A 134 15.98 -3.94 -0.56
CA PRO A 134 16.87 -4.97 -1.12
C PRO A 134 16.59 -6.41 -0.66
N SER A 135 16.11 -6.60 0.57
CA SER A 135 15.82 -7.93 1.10
C SER A 135 14.68 -8.67 0.37
N LEU A 136 13.81 -7.95 -0.34
CA LEU A 136 12.67 -8.53 -1.07
C LEU A 136 13.05 -9.09 -2.45
N LYS A 137 14.31 -8.95 -2.86
CA LYS A 137 14.77 -9.37 -4.19
C LYS A 137 14.46 -10.84 -4.49
N THR A 138 14.65 -11.71 -3.52
CA THR A 138 14.36 -13.14 -3.66
C THR A 138 12.86 -13.38 -3.76
N ASP A 139 12.07 -12.77 -2.89
CA ASP A 139 10.62 -12.91 -2.86
C ASP A 139 9.97 -12.50 -4.19
N LEU A 140 10.45 -11.40 -4.77
CA LEU A 140 9.98 -10.90 -6.07
C LEU A 140 10.37 -11.79 -7.25
N ARG A 141 11.44 -12.59 -7.13
CA ARG A 141 11.93 -13.48 -8.19
C ARG A 141 11.43 -14.91 -8.07
N THR A 142 11.05 -15.32 -6.87
CA THR A 142 10.61 -16.69 -6.61
C THR A 142 9.17 -16.88 -7.10
N PRO A 143 8.91 -17.85 -7.98
CA PRO A 143 7.53 -18.23 -8.30
C PRO A 143 6.80 -18.67 -7.02
N ALA A 144 5.51 -18.40 -6.95
CA ALA A 144 4.70 -18.95 -5.85
C ALA A 144 4.92 -20.46 -5.72
N PRO A 145 5.24 -20.97 -4.52
CA PRO A 145 5.49 -22.40 -4.35
C PRO A 145 4.23 -23.18 -4.70
N SER A 146 4.41 -24.25 -5.48
CA SER A 146 3.35 -25.19 -5.88
C SER A 146 2.96 -26.19 -4.77
N GLY A 147 3.22 -25.87 -3.50
CA GLY A 147 3.06 -26.78 -2.37
C GLY A 147 2.20 -26.21 -1.25
N TRP A 148 1.67 -27.13 -0.44
CA TRP A 148 0.86 -26.81 0.73
C TRP A 148 1.74 -26.26 1.86
N ILE A 149 1.49 -25.01 2.27
CA ILE A 149 2.00 -24.50 3.54
C ILE A 149 1.00 -24.88 4.62
N ARG A 150 1.42 -25.71 5.57
CA ARG A 150 0.58 -26.05 6.74
C ARG A 150 0.47 -24.80 7.63
N LYS A 151 -0.76 -24.45 8.00
CA LYS A 151 -0.97 -23.51 9.10
C LYS A 151 -0.44 -24.16 10.39
N TRP A 152 0.30 -23.40 11.14
CA TRP A 152 0.74 -23.78 12.50
C TRP A 152 -0.43 -23.81 13.46
#